data_3035b3af62e7b67015806a2cea1767db
#
_entry.id   3035b3af62e7b67015806a2cea1767db
#
_cell.length_a   1.000
_cell.length_b   1.000
_cell.length_c   1.000
_cell.angle_alpha   90.00
_cell.angle_beta   90.00
_cell.angle_gamma   90.00
#
_symmetry.space_group_name_H-M   'P 1'
#
loop_
_entity.id
_entity.type
_entity.pdbx_description
1 polymer ?
#
loop_
_entity_poly.entity_id
_entity_poly.type
_entity_poly.pdbx_seq_one_letter_code
_entity_poly.pdbx_strand_id
1 'polypeptide(L)'
;MNWQDLVLTANFPAEISCEEISRSETRITLRWEKQPYDAPALCVTWKTALKDIQYEWYPLCGRDRALRTDWDAPIHTSFSTGAPVFCFYNEEGQNRLTIALSEVRLETLHSYGVHEEDGNLLCRLEVPLPMTSSAAQYSVTLLRLREDVRYETALRQVADWWEQHCATSPMPVPEAAQQPLYSTWYSFHQQTVAADLEETCALAAADGFRTVIVDDGWQTSDCT
;
A
#
# COMPACT_ATOMS: atom_id res chain seq x y z
N MET A 1 21.89 -13.40 -5.39
CA MET A 1 21.53 -14.61 -4.61
C MET A 1 20.22 -15.17 -5.15
N ASN A 2 20.09 -16.50 -5.23
CA ASN A 2 18.82 -17.14 -5.54
C ASN A 2 18.28 -17.83 -4.29
N TRP A 3 17.01 -17.65 -3.99
CA TRP A 3 16.31 -18.26 -2.87
C TRP A 3 14.93 -18.73 -3.34
N GLN A 4 14.70 -20.05 -3.39
CA GLN A 4 13.49 -20.62 -4.00
C GLN A 4 13.27 -20.04 -5.42
N ASP A 5 12.15 -19.37 -5.68
CA ASP A 5 11.82 -18.68 -6.92
C ASP A 5 12.29 -17.21 -6.97
N LEU A 6 12.88 -16.69 -5.87
CA LEU A 6 13.34 -15.30 -5.77
C LEU A 6 14.78 -15.13 -6.28
N VAL A 7 15.01 -14.07 -7.03
CA VAL A 7 16.35 -13.54 -7.37
C VAL A 7 16.55 -12.25 -6.60
N LEU A 8 17.57 -12.22 -5.74
CA LEU A 8 17.86 -11.08 -4.86
C LEU A 8 19.20 -10.48 -5.22
N THR A 9 19.23 -9.17 -5.40
CA THR A 9 20.44 -8.39 -5.64
C THR A 9 20.43 -7.11 -4.80
N ALA A 10 21.61 -6.58 -4.51
CA ALA A 10 21.75 -5.25 -3.96
C ALA A 10 22.62 -4.42 -4.90
N ASN A 11 22.39 -3.12 -4.99
CA ASN A 11 23.20 -2.22 -5.82
C ASN A 11 24.52 -1.78 -5.15
N PHE A 12 24.85 -2.38 -4.02
CA PHE A 12 26.09 -2.17 -3.26
C PHE A 12 26.60 -3.51 -2.69
N PRO A 13 27.87 -3.58 -2.25
CA PRO A 13 28.42 -4.79 -1.64
C PRO A 13 27.70 -5.14 -0.33
N ALA A 14 26.92 -6.23 -0.34
CA ALA A 14 26.23 -6.77 0.81
C ALA A 14 26.15 -8.30 0.77
N GLU A 15 26.18 -8.93 1.93
CA GLU A 15 25.78 -10.31 2.09
C GLU A 15 24.25 -10.34 2.23
N ILE A 16 23.59 -11.17 1.42
CA ILE A 16 22.13 -11.35 1.45
C ILE A 16 21.84 -12.73 2.02
N SER A 17 20.94 -12.80 3.00
CA SER A 17 20.45 -14.06 3.55
C SER A 17 18.92 -14.04 3.60
N CYS A 18 18.30 -15.22 3.50
CA CYS A 18 16.86 -15.40 3.59
C CYS A 18 16.51 -16.44 4.64
N GLU A 19 15.38 -16.22 5.28
CA GLU A 19 14.78 -17.12 6.26
C GLU A 19 13.28 -17.27 5.93
N GLU A 20 12.80 -18.50 5.81
CA GLU A 20 11.37 -18.79 5.71
C GLU A 20 10.75 -18.70 7.11
N ILE A 21 9.97 -17.66 7.37
CA ILE A 21 9.25 -17.46 8.63
C ILE A 21 7.99 -18.34 8.65
N SER A 22 7.30 -18.38 7.53
CA SER A 22 6.13 -19.22 7.28
C SER A 22 6.04 -19.55 5.80
N ARG A 23 5.04 -20.34 5.43
CA ARG A 23 4.76 -20.66 4.02
C ARG A 23 4.54 -19.43 3.13
N SER A 24 4.07 -18.33 3.73
CA SER A 24 3.75 -17.08 3.04
C SER A 24 4.75 -15.96 3.29
N GLU A 25 5.68 -16.13 4.24
CA GLU A 25 6.56 -15.07 4.71
C GLU A 25 8.04 -15.43 4.54
N THR A 26 8.76 -14.56 3.86
CA THR A 26 10.21 -14.66 3.70
C THR A 26 10.86 -13.42 4.29
N ARG A 27 11.70 -13.59 5.31
CA ARG A 27 12.56 -12.52 5.81
C ARG A 27 13.84 -12.46 4.98
N ILE A 28 14.15 -11.28 4.48
CA ILE A 28 15.35 -11.00 3.70
C ILE A 28 16.23 -10.09 4.55
N THR A 29 17.46 -10.48 4.80
CA THR A 29 18.43 -9.71 5.61
C THR A 29 19.65 -9.39 4.76
N LEU A 30 20.04 -8.11 4.74
CA LEU A 30 21.28 -7.62 4.16
C LEU A 30 22.25 -7.27 5.28
N ARG A 31 23.53 -7.63 5.12
CA ARG A 31 24.64 -7.21 5.97
C ARG A 31 25.73 -6.60 5.14
N TRP A 32 26.39 -5.55 5.65
CA TRP A 32 27.49 -4.87 4.96
C TRP A 32 28.56 -4.42 5.95
N GLU A 33 29.79 -4.32 5.46
CA GLU A 33 30.91 -3.86 6.25
C GLU A 33 31.10 -2.33 6.20
N LYS A 34 30.81 -1.72 5.05
CA LYS A 34 30.95 -0.30 4.83
C LYS A 34 29.60 0.31 4.50
N GLN A 35 29.30 1.44 5.12
CA GLN A 35 28.07 2.18 4.85
C GLN A 35 27.94 2.42 3.35
N PRO A 36 26.84 2.00 2.72
CA PRO A 36 26.62 2.26 1.30
C PRO A 36 26.38 3.75 1.07
N TYR A 37 26.82 4.21 -0.09
CA TYR A 37 26.57 5.56 -0.59
C TYR A 37 25.55 5.46 -1.71
N ASP A 38 24.90 6.55 -2.04
CA ASP A 38 24.17 6.69 -3.28
C ASP A 38 22.94 5.75 -3.42
N ALA A 39 21.88 6.04 -2.64
CA ALA A 39 20.59 5.36 -2.70
C ALA A 39 20.67 3.83 -2.67
N PRO A 40 21.19 3.23 -1.58
CA PRO A 40 21.30 1.77 -1.48
C PRO A 40 19.92 1.13 -1.51
N ALA A 41 19.80 0.05 -2.30
CA ALA A 41 18.55 -0.68 -2.45
C ALA A 41 18.75 -2.19 -2.57
N LEU A 42 17.77 -2.93 -2.06
CA LEU A 42 17.53 -4.34 -2.33
C LEU A 42 16.58 -4.48 -3.50
N CYS A 43 16.95 -5.25 -4.50
CA CYS A 43 16.07 -5.66 -5.57
C CYS A 43 15.67 -7.12 -5.42
N VAL A 44 14.36 -7.41 -5.43
CA VAL A 44 13.78 -8.75 -5.38
C VAL A 44 12.97 -8.98 -6.65
N THR A 45 13.28 -10.02 -7.39
CA THR A 45 12.63 -10.34 -8.67
C THR A 45 12.16 -11.79 -8.67
N TRP A 46 10.99 -12.07 -9.23
CA TRP A 46 10.50 -13.42 -9.50
C TRP A 46 9.47 -13.40 -10.62
N LYS A 47 9.10 -14.59 -11.11
CA LYS A 47 8.04 -14.78 -12.08
C LYS A 47 6.92 -15.63 -11.47
N THR A 48 5.67 -15.31 -11.84
CA THR A 48 4.49 -16.09 -11.48
C THR A 48 3.70 -16.38 -12.76
N ALA A 49 3.31 -17.63 -12.98
CA ALA A 49 2.50 -17.99 -14.15
C ALA A 49 1.19 -17.17 -14.17
N LEU A 50 0.84 -16.61 -15.33
CA LEU A 50 -0.40 -15.84 -15.53
C LEU A 50 -1.65 -16.72 -15.50
N LYS A 51 -1.49 -18.03 -15.41
CA LYS A 51 -2.65 -18.95 -15.36
C LYS A 51 -3.63 -18.50 -14.29
N ASP A 52 -4.87 -18.22 -14.70
CA ASP A 52 -5.98 -17.83 -13.83
C ASP A 52 -5.73 -16.50 -13.07
N ILE A 53 -5.02 -15.57 -13.72
CA ILE A 53 -4.86 -14.18 -13.26
C ILE A 53 -5.37 -13.25 -14.35
N GLN A 54 -6.43 -12.48 -14.09
CA GLN A 54 -7.06 -11.57 -15.05
C GLN A 54 -7.01 -10.13 -14.60
N TYR A 55 -6.92 -9.87 -13.30
CA TYR A 55 -7.03 -8.54 -12.72
C TYR A 55 -5.94 -8.27 -11.69
N GLU A 56 -5.62 -6.98 -11.52
CA GLU A 56 -4.80 -6.50 -10.42
C GLU A 56 -5.52 -5.44 -9.60
N TRP A 57 -5.16 -5.34 -8.34
CA TRP A 57 -5.57 -4.27 -7.45
C TRP A 57 -4.40 -3.79 -6.61
N TYR A 58 -4.25 -2.47 -6.50
CA TYR A 58 -3.38 -1.78 -5.56
C TYR A 58 -4.04 -0.45 -5.17
N PRO A 59 -3.66 0.19 -4.05
CA PRO A 59 -4.39 1.35 -3.51
C PRO A 59 -4.56 2.52 -4.48
N LEU A 60 -3.65 2.73 -5.43
CA LEU A 60 -3.67 3.84 -6.37
C LEU A 60 -4.24 3.49 -7.75
N CYS A 61 -4.70 2.27 -7.98
CA CYS A 61 -5.21 1.84 -9.29
C CYS A 61 -6.55 2.50 -9.71
N GLY A 62 -7.20 3.22 -8.80
CA GLY A 62 -8.48 3.86 -9.08
C GLY A 62 -9.57 2.84 -9.43
N ARG A 63 -10.13 2.94 -10.63
CA ARG A 63 -11.13 2.00 -11.16
C ARG A 63 -10.55 1.01 -12.16
N ASP A 64 -9.32 1.23 -12.59
CA ASP A 64 -8.64 0.31 -13.50
C ASP A 64 -8.20 -0.94 -12.74
N ARG A 65 -8.51 -2.10 -13.32
CA ARG A 65 -8.16 -3.42 -12.79
C ARG A 65 -7.38 -4.26 -13.80
N ALA A 66 -7.14 -3.71 -15.00
CA ALA A 66 -6.38 -4.41 -16.04
C ALA A 66 -4.96 -4.72 -15.57
N LEU A 67 -4.45 -5.87 -15.95
CA LEU A 67 -3.06 -6.20 -15.72
C LEU A 67 -2.16 -5.24 -16.52
N ARG A 68 -1.15 -4.73 -15.87
CA ARG A 68 -0.12 -3.89 -16.47
C ARG A 68 0.86 -4.72 -17.26
N THR A 69 1.65 -4.07 -18.09
CA THR A 69 2.78 -4.69 -18.81
C THR A 69 4.07 -4.52 -17.99
N ASP A 70 5.06 -5.37 -18.20
CA ASP A 70 6.31 -5.36 -17.43
C ASP A 70 7.22 -4.16 -17.76
N TRP A 71 6.92 -3.43 -18.84
CA TRP A 71 7.60 -2.18 -19.20
C TRP A 71 6.89 -0.91 -18.71
N ASP A 72 5.75 -1.02 -18.04
CA ASP A 72 5.08 0.12 -17.44
C ASP A 72 5.94 0.76 -16.33
N ALA A 73 5.77 2.06 -16.13
CA ALA A 73 6.52 2.78 -15.10
C ALA A 73 6.30 2.17 -13.71
N PRO A 74 7.35 2.07 -12.87
CA PRO A 74 7.21 1.58 -11.51
C PRO A 74 6.18 2.39 -10.71
N ILE A 75 5.49 1.70 -9.80
CA ILE A 75 4.57 2.32 -8.85
C ILE A 75 5.34 2.56 -7.55
N HIS A 76 5.32 3.80 -7.09
CA HIS A 76 5.92 4.21 -5.83
C HIS A 76 4.91 4.06 -4.70
N THR A 77 5.26 3.35 -3.64
CA THR A 77 4.36 3.13 -2.50
C THR A 77 5.06 3.21 -1.16
N SER A 78 4.36 3.80 -0.21
CA SER A 78 4.62 3.78 1.24
C SER A 78 3.27 3.95 1.94
N PHE A 79 3.19 3.94 3.26
CA PHE A 79 1.92 4.21 3.96
C PHE A 79 1.37 5.63 3.68
N SER A 80 2.23 6.57 3.33
CA SER A 80 1.79 7.93 2.95
C SER A 80 1.41 8.06 1.47
N THR A 81 1.82 7.12 0.62
CA THR A 81 1.59 7.15 -0.84
C THR A 81 1.01 5.81 -1.29
N GLY A 82 -0.19 5.49 -0.83
CA GLY A 82 -0.79 4.17 -1.03
C GLY A 82 0.04 3.07 -0.35
N ALA A 83 -0.43 2.09 0.25
CA ALA A 83 0.34 1.06 0.97
C ALA A 83 1.10 0.12 0.01
N PRO A 84 2.23 -0.50 0.41
CA PRO A 84 2.99 -1.44 -0.42
C PRO A 84 2.29 -2.82 -0.48
N VAL A 85 1.13 -2.86 -1.12
CA VAL A 85 0.30 -4.05 -1.33
C VAL A 85 -0.22 -4.12 -2.75
N PHE A 86 -0.12 -5.30 -3.37
CA PHE A 86 -0.61 -5.62 -4.70
C PHE A 86 -1.31 -6.96 -4.66
N CYS A 87 -2.47 -7.04 -5.27
CA CYS A 87 -3.29 -8.25 -5.31
C CYS A 87 -3.65 -8.59 -6.75
N PHE A 88 -3.32 -9.80 -7.16
CA PHE A 88 -3.63 -10.38 -8.46
C PHE A 88 -4.68 -11.46 -8.28
N TYR A 89 -5.78 -11.38 -9.01
CA TYR A 89 -6.94 -12.23 -8.82
C TYR A 89 -7.62 -12.58 -10.14
N ASN A 90 -8.47 -13.59 -10.10
CA ASN A 90 -9.17 -14.07 -11.27
C ASN A 90 -10.53 -13.38 -11.48
N GLU A 91 -11.24 -13.80 -12.54
CA GLU A 91 -12.55 -13.24 -12.92
C GLU A 91 -13.63 -13.44 -11.84
N GLU A 92 -13.55 -14.52 -11.06
CA GLU A 92 -14.46 -14.78 -9.95
C GLU A 92 -14.10 -13.99 -8.68
N GLY A 93 -13.02 -13.20 -8.71
CA GLY A 93 -12.52 -12.44 -7.57
C GLY A 93 -11.74 -13.29 -6.56
N GLN A 94 -11.21 -14.43 -6.98
CA GLN A 94 -10.38 -15.29 -6.12
C GLN A 94 -8.92 -14.85 -6.21
N ASN A 95 -8.29 -14.65 -5.05
CA ASN A 95 -6.87 -14.33 -4.95
C ASN A 95 -6.01 -15.42 -5.60
N ARG A 96 -5.02 -14.99 -6.36
CA ARG A 96 -3.97 -15.87 -6.92
C ARG A 96 -2.60 -15.51 -6.39
N LEU A 97 -2.39 -14.23 -6.10
CA LEU A 97 -1.18 -13.75 -5.47
C LEU A 97 -1.44 -12.39 -4.86
N THR A 98 -1.31 -12.27 -3.55
CA THR A 98 -1.23 -10.97 -2.87
C THR A 98 0.16 -10.80 -2.31
N ILE A 99 0.75 -9.61 -2.53
CA ILE A 99 2.13 -9.27 -2.17
C ILE A 99 2.10 -8.09 -1.23
N ALA A 100 2.83 -8.15 -0.13
CA ALA A 100 3.05 -7.01 0.74
C ALA A 100 4.47 -7.01 1.34
N LEU A 101 4.93 -5.85 1.79
CA LEU A 101 6.23 -5.66 2.45
C LEU A 101 6.04 -5.17 3.88
N SER A 102 6.94 -5.56 4.77
CA SER A 102 7.01 -5.01 6.12
C SER A 102 7.65 -3.60 6.16
N GLU A 103 8.38 -3.20 5.11
CA GLU A 103 8.82 -1.82 4.95
C GLU A 103 7.67 -0.98 4.37
N VAL A 104 7.13 -0.11 5.21
CA VAL A 104 5.94 0.71 4.89
C VAL A 104 6.21 2.20 4.98
N ARG A 105 7.38 2.60 5.48
CA ARG A 105 7.76 4.00 5.70
C ARG A 105 8.60 4.55 4.56
N LEU A 106 9.53 3.74 4.06
CA LEU A 106 10.35 4.10 2.90
C LEU A 106 9.56 3.86 1.62
N GLU A 107 9.70 4.74 0.68
CA GLU A 107 9.06 4.62 -0.62
C GLU A 107 9.69 3.48 -1.42
N THR A 108 8.97 2.38 -1.58
CA THR A 108 9.39 1.23 -2.37
C THR A 108 8.89 1.35 -3.81
N LEU A 109 9.67 0.85 -4.77
CA LEU A 109 9.25 0.79 -6.17
C LEU A 109 8.77 -0.61 -6.50
N HIS A 110 7.62 -0.68 -7.15
CA HIS A 110 6.98 -1.93 -7.55
C HIS A 110 6.79 -1.93 -9.07
N SER A 111 7.44 -2.88 -9.75
CA SER A 111 7.22 -3.15 -11.17
C SER A 111 6.59 -4.53 -11.30
N TYR A 112 5.32 -4.56 -11.61
CA TYR A 112 4.59 -5.79 -11.88
C TYR A 112 3.97 -5.69 -13.27
N GLY A 113 4.03 -6.75 -14.04
CA GLY A 113 3.38 -6.71 -15.33
C GLY A 113 3.50 -8.02 -16.10
N VAL A 114 2.68 -8.10 -17.12
CA VAL A 114 2.68 -9.22 -18.05
C VAL A 114 3.96 -9.20 -18.88
N HIS A 115 4.73 -10.27 -18.79
CA HIS A 115 5.87 -10.56 -19.66
C HIS A 115 5.36 -11.44 -20.79
N GLU A 116 5.12 -10.83 -21.95
CA GLU A 116 4.44 -11.46 -23.09
C GLU A 116 5.20 -12.66 -23.66
N GLU A 117 6.57 -12.60 -23.63
CA GLU A 117 7.43 -13.59 -24.24
C GLU A 117 7.29 -14.99 -23.61
N ASP A 118 6.92 -15.07 -22.35
CA ASP A 118 6.81 -16.36 -21.66
C ASP A 118 5.50 -16.58 -20.89
N GLY A 119 4.56 -15.62 -21.01
CA GLY A 119 3.23 -15.74 -20.38
C GLY A 119 3.26 -15.75 -18.86
N ASN A 120 4.21 -15.05 -18.26
CA ASN A 120 4.32 -14.87 -16.82
C ASN A 120 4.00 -13.45 -16.38
N LEU A 121 3.60 -13.29 -15.13
CA LEU A 121 3.68 -12.04 -14.42
C LEU A 121 5.12 -11.87 -13.91
N LEU A 122 5.84 -10.90 -14.42
CA LEU A 122 7.14 -10.50 -13.88
C LEU A 122 6.90 -9.57 -12.69
N CYS A 123 7.52 -9.90 -11.55
CA CYS A 123 7.43 -9.13 -10.33
C CYS A 123 8.82 -8.64 -9.93
N ARG A 124 8.97 -7.34 -9.72
CA ARG A 124 10.20 -6.70 -9.26
C ARG A 124 9.89 -5.68 -8.17
N LEU A 125 10.54 -5.83 -7.04
CA LEU A 125 10.53 -4.90 -5.93
C LEU A 125 11.90 -4.24 -5.81
N GLU A 126 11.93 -2.93 -5.61
CA GLU A 126 13.12 -2.22 -5.22
C GLU A 126 12.86 -1.53 -3.89
N VAL A 127 13.52 -2.04 -2.84
CA VAL A 127 13.35 -1.61 -1.46
C VAL A 127 14.54 -0.76 -1.07
N PRO A 128 14.39 0.57 -0.91
CA PRO A 128 15.48 1.43 -0.47
C PRO A 128 15.88 1.10 0.97
N LEU A 129 17.14 1.33 1.32
CA LEU A 129 17.64 1.19 2.68
C LEU A 129 17.66 2.55 3.38
N PRO A 130 17.38 2.60 4.70
CA PRO A 130 17.46 3.84 5.46
C PRO A 130 18.91 4.35 5.52
N MET A 131 19.15 5.54 4.97
CA MET A 131 20.48 6.17 4.92
C MET A 131 21.03 6.57 6.28
N THR A 132 20.17 6.69 7.30
CA THR A 132 20.53 7.15 8.64
C THR A 132 20.94 6.04 9.62
N SER A 133 20.90 4.79 9.17
CA SER A 133 21.23 3.66 10.02
C SER A 133 22.74 3.53 10.17
N SER A 134 23.25 3.68 11.39
CA SER A 134 24.61 3.24 11.75
C SER A 134 24.72 1.71 11.84
N ALA A 135 23.62 0.99 11.67
CA ALA A 135 23.58 -0.45 11.67
C ALA A 135 24.17 -1.03 10.39
N ALA A 136 25.00 -2.05 10.54
CA ALA A 136 25.60 -2.77 9.42
C ALA A 136 24.64 -3.87 8.86
N GLN A 137 23.33 -3.70 9.10
CA GLN A 137 22.34 -4.68 8.68
C GLN A 137 20.95 -4.03 8.53
N TYR A 138 20.17 -4.57 7.58
CA TYR A 138 18.78 -4.23 7.35
C TYR A 138 17.98 -5.50 7.06
N SER A 139 16.75 -5.56 7.54
CA SER A 139 15.86 -6.70 7.28
C SER A 139 14.49 -6.22 6.85
N VAL A 140 13.93 -6.89 5.87
CA VAL A 140 12.55 -6.69 5.38
C VAL A 140 11.88 -8.05 5.22
N THR A 141 10.59 -8.12 5.52
CA THR A 141 9.79 -9.33 5.29
C THR A 141 8.90 -9.13 4.06
N LEU A 142 8.98 -10.07 3.15
CA LEU A 142 8.10 -10.20 1.99
C LEU A 142 6.99 -11.18 2.33
N LEU A 143 5.74 -10.72 2.27
CA LEU A 143 4.53 -11.53 2.37
C LEU A 143 4.03 -11.85 0.96
N ARG A 144 3.73 -13.13 0.70
CA ARG A 144 3.13 -13.62 -0.56
C ARG A 144 2.00 -14.58 -0.25
N LEU A 145 0.75 -14.08 -0.28
CA LEU A 145 -0.44 -14.90 -0.04
C LEU A 145 -0.90 -15.54 -1.35
N ARG A 146 -1.04 -16.85 -1.36
CA ARG A 146 -1.47 -17.64 -2.51
C ARG A 146 -2.71 -18.51 -2.20
N GLU A 147 -3.36 -18.28 -1.05
CA GLU A 147 -4.58 -18.97 -0.68
C GLU A 147 -5.71 -18.64 -1.65
N ASP A 148 -6.51 -19.64 -1.97
CA ASP A 148 -7.71 -19.51 -2.79
C ASP A 148 -8.88 -18.96 -1.96
N VAL A 149 -8.81 -17.67 -1.67
CA VAL A 149 -9.82 -16.90 -0.94
C VAL A 149 -10.25 -15.68 -1.78
N ARG A 150 -11.33 -15.03 -1.40
CA ARG A 150 -11.70 -13.75 -2.03
C ARG A 150 -10.56 -12.74 -1.86
N TYR A 151 -10.29 -11.93 -2.92
CA TYR A 151 -9.17 -10.97 -2.88
C TYR A 151 -9.31 -9.95 -1.74
N GLU A 152 -10.54 -9.57 -1.36
CA GLU A 152 -10.79 -8.68 -0.23
C GLU A 152 -10.38 -9.34 1.10
N THR A 153 -10.53 -10.65 1.21
CA THR A 153 -10.05 -11.42 2.37
C THR A 153 -8.53 -11.43 2.43
N ALA A 154 -7.85 -11.63 1.30
CA ALA A 154 -6.40 -11.57 1.24
C ALA A 154 -5.86 -10.16 1.62
N LEU A 155 -6.54 -9.10 1.17
CA LEU A 155 -6.19 -7.73 1.57
C LEU A 155 -6.40 -7.47 3.07
N ARG A 156 -7.45 -8.03 3.68
CA ARG A 156 -7.66 -7.97 5.14
C ARG A 156 -6.55 -8.72 5.88
N GLN A 157 -6.15 -9.89 5.40
CA GLN A 157 -5.01 -10.63 5.99
C GLN A 157 -3.72 -9.79 5.96
N VAL A 158 -3.48 -9.00 4.90
CA VAL A 158 -2.33 -8.07 4.85
C VAL A 158 -2.46 -6.98 5.90
N ALA A 159 -3.65 -6.39 6.08
CA ALA A 159 -3.88 -5.36 7.10
C ALA A 159 -3.61 -5.92 8.51
N ASP A 160 -4.17 -7.09 8.83
CA ASP A 160 -3.94 -7.79 10.11
C ASP A 160 -2.46 -8.14 10.33
N TRP A 161 -1.76 -8.52 9.26
CA TRP A 161 -0.33 -8.80 9.28
C TRP A 161 0.49 -7.54 9.57
N TRP A 162 0.15 -6.39 8.97
CA TRP A 162 0.82 -5.13 9.26
C TRP A 162 0.62 -4.67 10.71
N GLU A 163 -0.58 -4.84 11.27
CA GLU A 163 -0.84 -4.53 12.68
C GLU A 163 0.05 -5.34 13.63
N GLN A 164 0.42 -6.56 13.26
CA GLN A 164 1.30 -7.42 14.05
C GLN A 164 2.79 -7.13 13.86
N HIS A 165 3.19 -6.67 12.65
CA HIS A 165 4.60 -6.58 12.25
C HIS A 165 5.12 -5.15 12.13
N CYS A 166 4.25 -4.15 11.98
CA CYS A 166 4.63 -2.75 11.93
C CYS A 166 4.49 -2.11 13.31
N ALA A 167 5.43 -1.24 13.65
CA ALA A 167 5.40 -0.49 14.92
C ALA A 167 4.31 0.61 14.97
N THR A 168 3.32 0.53 14.09
CA THR A 168 2.21 1.47 13.98
C THR A 168 0.90 0.73 14.14
N SER A 169 0.08 1.16 15.09
CA SER A 169 -1.29 0.66 15.26
C SER A 169 -2.27 1.72 14.79
N PRO A 170 -3.38 1.32 14.14
CA PRO A 170 -4.45 2.24 13.82
C PRO A 170 -4.92 2.99 15.08
N MET A 171 -5.19 4.27 14.95
CA MET A 171 -5.83 5.00 16.04
C MET A 171 -7.26 4.50 16.24
N PRO A 172 -7.75 4.42 17.50
CA PRO A 172 -9.14 4.11 17.74
C PRO A 172 -10.05 5.12 17.02
N VAL A 173 -10.99 4.62 16.24
CA VAL A 173 -11.96 5.48 15.54
C VAL A 173 -13.01 5.94 16.54
N PRO A 174 -13.17 7.26 16.80
CA PRO A 174 -14.24 7.77 17.66
C PRO A 174 -15.62 7.38 17.14
N GLU A 175 -16.57 7.13 18.03
CA GLU A 175 -17.94 6.75 17.64
C GLU A 175 -18.58 7.80 16.71
N ALA A 176 -18.33 9.08 16.95
CA ALA A 176 -18.81 10.17 16.11
C ALA A 176 -18.30 10.09 14.65
N ALA A 177 -17.10 9.55 14.43
CA ALA A 177 -16.54 9.38 13.09
C ALA A 177 -17.14 8.18 12.33
N GLN A 178 -17.91 7.32 12.99
CA GLN A 178 -18.63 6.21 12.39
C GLN A 178 -20.08 6.58 12.02
N GLN A 179 -20.48 7.80 12.33
CA GLN A 179 -21.82 8.31 12.03
C GLN A 179 -21.81 9.18 10.77
N PRO A 180 -22.94 9.31 10.07
CA PRO A 180 -23.05 10.26 8.97
C PRO A 180 -22.69 11.66 9.41
N LEU A 181 -21.87 12.34 8.61
CA LEU A 181 -21.53 13.75 8.80
C LEU A 181 -22.00 14.60 7.63
N TYR A 182 -22.28 15.87 7.89
CA TYR A 182 -22.57 16.87 6.90
C TYR A 182 -21.41 17.86 6.78
N SER A 183 -20.92 18.10 5.55
CA SER A 183 -19.93 19.13 5.25
C SER A 183 -20.59 20.28 4.51
N THR A 184 -20.33 21.51 4.93
CA THR A 184 -20.88 22.73 4.34
C THR A 184 -20.34 23.01 2.94
N TRP A 185 -19.17 22.47 2.58
CA TRP A 185 -18.51 22.76 1.33
C TRP A 185 -19.37 22.57 0.08
N TYR A 186 -20.05 21.45 -0.01
CA TYR A 186 -20.84 21.12 -1.22
C TYR A 186 -22.13 21.93 -1.35
N SER A 187 -22.62 22.55 -0.28
CA SER A 187 -23.84 23.36 -0.29
C SER A 187 -23.56 24.85 -0.38
N PHE A 188 -22.52 25.32 0.29
CA PHE A 188 -22.26 26.74 0.50
C PHE A 188 -20.93 27.22 -0.09
N HIS A 189 -20.00 26.29 -0.41
CA HIS A 189 -18.63 26.65 -0.73
C HIS A 189 -18.04 27.59 0.32
N GLN A 190 -17.53 28.75 -0.09
CA GLN A 190 -16.99 29.78 0.79
C GLN A 190 -18.05 30.78 1.32
N GLN A 191 -19.30 30.62 0.93
CA GLN A 191 -20.39 31.55 1.31
C GLN A 191 -21.13 31.04 2.57
N THR A 192 -20.39 30.85 3.65
CA THR A 192 -20.95 30.34 4.90
C THR A 192 -21.53 31.48 5.74
N VAL A 193 -22.86 31.51 5.88
CA VAL A 193 -23.60 32.46 6.72
C VAL A 193 -24.17 31.72 7.92
N ALA A 194 -23.95 32.23 9.12
CA ALA A 194 -24.31 31.54 10.35
C ALA A 194 -25.80 31.13 10.40
N ALA A 195 -26.73 32.03 10.01
CA ALA A 195 -28.18 31.74 10.03
C ALA A 195 -28.54 30.56 9.12
N ASP A 196 -27.95 30.49 7.92
CA ASP A 196 -28.20 29.41 6.95
C ASP A 196 -27.60 28.09 7.43
N LEU A 197 -26.44 28.16 8.10
CA LEU A 197 -25.82 26.98 8.71
C LEU A 197 -26.62 26.44 9.88
N GLU A 198 -27.14 27.30 10.75
CA GLU A 198 -27.99 26.91 11.90
C GLU A 198 -29.27 26.22 11.44
N GLU A 199 -29.94 26.75 10.39
CA GLU A 199 -31.10 26.10 9.78
C GLU A 199 -30.75 24.75 9.19
N THR A 200 -29.68 24.70 8.42
CA THR A 200 -29.21 23.45 7.80
C THR A 200 -28.81 22.41 8.83
N CYS A 201 -28.15 22.83 9.91
CA CYS A 201 -27.81 21.93 11.03
C CYS A 201 -29.06 21.34 11.69
N ALA A 202 -30.12 22.14 11.87
CA ALA A 202 -31.38 21.66 12.43
C ALA A 202 -32.04 20.60 11.52
N LEU A 203 -32.06 20.82 10.22
CA LEU A 203 -32.55 19.84 9.24
C LEU A 203 -31.70 18.57 9.21
N ALA A 204 -30.37 18.70 9.13
CA ALA A 204 -29.45 17.56 9.14
C ALA A 204 -29.59 16.72 10.44
N ALA A 205 -29.78 17.38 11.58
CA ALA A 205 -29.99 16.67 12.84
C ALA A 205 -31.31 15.87 12.85
N ALA A 206 -32.37 16.39 12.23
CA ALA A 206 -33.64 15.67 12.08
C ALA A 206 -33.49 14.42 11.20
N ASP A 207 -32.59 14.47 10.17
CA ASP A 207 -32.25 13.36 9.28
C ASP A 207 -31.21 12.39 9.87
N GLY A 208 -30.79 12.60 11.11
CA GLY A 208 -29.91 11.68 11.84
C GLY A 208 -28.41 11.99 11.74
N PHE A 209 -28.01 13.08 11.10
CA PHE A 209 -26.63 13.53 11.12
C PHE A 209 -26.25 14.00 12.54
N ARG A 210 -25.06 13.61 12.99
CA ARG A 210 -24.59 13.92 14.37
C ARG A 210 -23.36 14.82 14.38
N THR A 211 -22.74 14.99 13.23
CA THR A 211 -21.51 15.78 13.07
C THR A 211 -21.68 16.71 11.89
N VAL A 212 -21.26 17.95 12.06
CA VAL A 212 -21.16 18.96 11.00
C VAL A 212 -19.73 19.44 10.91
N ILE A 213 -19.21 19.50 9.70
CA ILE A 213 -17.93 20.15 9.37
C ILE A 213 -18.28 21.51 8.75
N VAL A 214 -17.93 22.58 9.44
CA VAL A 214 -17.94 23.92 8.85
C VAL A 214 -16.62 24.06 8.08
N ASP A 215 -16.71 23.94 6.76
CA ASP A 215 -15.58 23.91 5.86
C ASP A 215 -15.08 25.32 5.52
N ASP A 216 -14.26 25.48 4.49
CA ASP A 216 -13.69 26.77 4.07
C ASP A 216 -14.74 27.89 3.95
N GLY A 217 -14.30 29.15 4.16
CA GLY A 217 -15.18 30.34 4.14
C GLY A 217 -15.68 30.81 5.51
N TRP A 218 -15.54 30.03 6.57
CA TRP A 218 -15.93 30.43 7.93
C TRP A 218 -15.05 31.51 8.54
N GLN A 219 -13.76 31.55 8.13
CA GLN A 219 -12.75 32.42 8.71
C GLN A 219 -12.78 33.85 8.15
N THR A 220 -13.13 34.01 6.87
CA THR A 220 -13.19 35.29 6.17
C THR A 220 -13.88 35.10 4.80
N SER A 221 -14.47 36.18 4.29
CA SER A 221 -14.96 36.24 2.90
C SER A 221 -13.85 36.51 1.89
N ASP A 222 -12.64 36.78 2.35
CA ASP A 222 -11.46 37.07 1.53
C ASP A 222 -10.47 35.90 1.65
N CYS A 223 -10.66 34.93 0.76
CA CYS A 223 -9.92 33.65 0.71
C CYS A 223 -8.82 33.66 -0.35
N THR A 224 -8.11 34.76 -0.53
CA THR A 224 -6.94 34.90 -1.44
C THR A 224 -5.61 34.73 -0.73
#